data_9a896385ffa2cb03fbaac2f20811e7d9
#
_entry.id   9a896385ffa2cb03fbaac2f20811e7d9
#
_cell.length_a   1.000
_cell.length_b   1.000
_cell.length_c   1.000
_cell.angle_alpha   90.00
_cell.angle_beta   90.00
_cell.angle_gamma   90.00
#
_symmetry.space_group_name_H-M   'P 1'
#
loop_
_entity.id
_entity.type
_entity.pdbx_description
1 polymer ?
#
loop_
_entity_poly.entity_id
_entity_poly.type
_entity_poly.pdbx_seq_one_letter_code
_entity_poly.pdbx_strand_id
1 'polypeptide(L)'
;MKKIAIIGRPNVGKSSLFNRLVKKRDAITSDIAGTTRDVKRRNAIIIDKRAELLDTGGLDKGSELFDKIKEMSLKAAYKADIILYMVDGKGIPEDEDKKLFYELQNLGKDVALVVNKIDNDKMKEKLWDFYEFGTDAIFGISVAHNRNTSDLMDWLYSKLPDSDIIHENEEIDEDDNFNIIEPELSD
;
A
#
# COMPACT_ATOMS: atom_id res chain seq x y z
N MET A 1 -8.11 -1.12 -15.11
CA MET A 1 -7.76 -0.42 -13.85
C MET A 1 -6.65 -1.17 -13.15
N LYS A 2 -5.57 -0.49 -12.81
CA LYS A 2 -4.42 -1.13 -12.17
C LYS A 2 -4.69 -1.47 -10.71
N LYS A 3 -4.07 -2.56 -10.26
CA LYS A 3 -4.20 -3.10 -8.90
C LYS A 3 -2.94 -2.81 -8.11
N ILE A 4 -3.12 -2.23 -6.93
CA ILE A 4 -2.04 -1.91 -5.98
C ILE A 4 -2.14 -2.86 -4.79
N ALA A 5 -1.14 -3.67 -4.56
CA ALA A 5 -1.07 -4.53 -3.39
C ALA A 5 -0.26 -3.86 -2.26
N ILE A 6 -0.79 -3.90 -1.05
CA ILE A 6 -0.09 -3.48 0.16
C ILE A 6 0.28 -4.73 0.94
N ILE A 7 1.56 -5.01 1.05
CA ILE A 7 2.09 -6.23 1.67
C ILE A 7 3.18 -5.91 2.70
N GLY A 8 3.42 -6.83 3.61
CA GLY A 8 4.39 -6.71 4.69
C GLY A 8 3.99 -7.52 5.91
N ARG A 9 4.82 -7.50 6.94
CA ARG A 9 4.56 -8.19 8.22
C ARG A 9 3.34 -7.61 8.95
N PRO A 10 2.74 -8.38 9.89
CA PRO A 10 1.72 -7.83 10.79
C PRO A 10 2.24 -6.60 11.56
N ASN A 11 1.35 -5.67 11.84
CA ASN A 11 1.60 -4.48 12.67
C ASN A 11 2.57 -3.44 12.08
N VAL A 12 2.93 -3.54 10.81
CA VAL A 12 3.75 -2.51 10.16
C VAL A 12 2.95 -1.27 9.74
N GLY A 13 1.60 -1.37 9.74
CA GLY A 13 0.70 -0.27 9.40
C GLY A 13 -0.02 -0.44 8.06
N LYS A 14 -0.10 -1.64 7.50
CA LYS A 14 -0.78 -1.92 6.24
C LYS A 14 -2.25 -1.49 6.26
N SER A 15 -2.98 -1.90 7.29
CA SER A 15 -4.40 -1.56 7.42
C SER A 15 -4.62 -0.06 7.58
N SER A 16 -3.73 0.63 8.27
CA SER A 16 -3.81 2.08 8.43
C SER A 16 -3.58 2.81 7.11
N LEU A 17 -2.60 2.37 6.32
CA LEU A 17 -2.38 2.92 4.99
C LEU A 17 -3.56 2.62 4.06
N PHE A 18 -4.02 1.38 4.06
CA PHE A 18 -5.18 0.97 3.28
C PHE A 18 -6.40 1.85 3.59
N ASN A 19 -6.75 2.00 4.85
CA ASN A 19 -7.90 2.80 5.29
C ASN A 19 -7.73 4.29 4.96
N ARG A 20 -6.48 4.77 4.93
CA ARG A 20 -6.20 6.15 4.54
C ARG A 20 -6.37 6.38 3.04
N LEU A 21 -6.01 5.40 2.24
CA LEU A 21 -6.17 5.46 0.78
C LEU A 21 -7.61 5.21 0.34
N VAL A 22 -8.39 4.51 1.15
CA VAL A 22 -9.80 4.23 0.91
C VAL A 22 -10.63 5.05 1.87
N LYS A 23 -11.49 5.95 1.37
CA LYS A 23 -12.39 6.73 2.24
C LYS A 23 -13.53 5.88 2.80
N LYS A 24 -13.96 6.24 4.03
CA LYS A 24 -14.84 5.49 4.93
C LYS A 24 -16.14 4.91 4.35
N ARG A 25 -16.65 5.40 3.23
CA ARG A 25 -17.92 4.92 2.67
C ARG A 25 -17.83 3.50 2.16
N ASP A 26 -16.66 3.07 1.66
CA ASP A 26 -16.49 1.69 1.15
C ASP A 26 -16.19 0.68 2.24
N ALA A 27 -15.65 1.10 3.37
CA ALA A 27 -15.36 0.20 4.48
C ALA A 27 -16.62 -0.43 5.08
N ILE A 28 -17.78 0.22 4.92
CA ILE A 28 -19.06 -0.23 5.52
C ILE A 28 -19.82 -1.20 4.61
N THR A 29 -19.62 -1.13 3.29
CA THR A 29 -20.44 -1.87 2.32
C THR A 29 -19.81 -3.17 1.86
N SER A 30 -18.66 -3.55 2.34
CA SER A 30 -17.81 -4.47 1.63
C SER A 30 -17.39 -5.72 2.39
N ASP A 31 -17.83 -5.88 3.62
CA ASP A 31 -17.77 -7.17 4.29
C ASP A 31 -18.86 -8.07 3.71
N ILE A 32 -18.63 -8.53 2.48
CA ILE A 32 -19.43 -9.60 1.94
C ILE A 32 -19.11 -10.82 2.79
N ALA A 33 -20.10 -11.27 3.54
CA ALA A 33 -20.02 -12.46 4.35
C ALA A 33 -19.52 -13.64 3.49
N GLY A 34 -18.42 -14.27 3.89
CA GLY A 34 -17.86 -15.44 3.21
C GLY A 34 -16.55 -15.23 2.47
N THR A 35 -16.07 -13.99 2.32
CA THR A 35 -14.79 -13.70 1.66
C THR A 35 -13.63 -13.51 2.65
N THR A 36 -13.76 -14.01 3.87
CA THR A 36 -12.79 -13.85 4.95
C THR A 36 -11.41 -14.44 4.68
N ARG A 37 -11.26 -15.21 3.59
CA ARG A 37 -9.99 -15.81 3.16
C ARG A 37 -9.38 -15.13 1.95
N ASP A 38 -10.10 -14.18 1.34
CA ASP A 38 -9.63 -13.46 0.17
C ASP A 38 -9.04 -12.10 0.54
N VAL A 39 -8.11 -11.67 -0.30
CA VAL A 39 -7.55 -10.33 -0.24
C VAL A 39 -8.70 -9.32 -0.35
N LYS A 40 -8.79 -8.41 0.60
CA LYS A 40 -9.76 -7.32 0.52
C LYS A 40 -9.46 -6.44 -0.68
N ARG A 41 -10.48 -6.15 -1.48
CA ARG A 41 -10.37 -5.29 -2.65
C ARG A 41 -11.22 -4.05 -2.45
N ARG A 42 -10.66 -2.89 -2.78
CA ARG A 42 -11.37 -1.61 -2.71
C ARG A 42 -10.97 -0.76 -3.89
N ASN A 43 -11.94 -0.05 -4.43
CA ASN A 43 -11.66 0.99 -5.40
C ASN A 43 -11.13 2.23 -4.69
N ALA A 44 -10.15 2.87 -5.31
CA ALA A 44 -9.53 4.08 -4.81
C ALA A 44 -9.27 5.05 -5.94
N ILE A 45 -9.16 6.32 -5.60
CA ILE A 45 -8.74 7.38 -6.51
C ILE A 45 -7.44 7.95 -5.97
N ILE A 46 -6.37 7.78 -6.74
CA ILE A 46 -5.07 8.33 -6.44
C ILE A 46 -4.95 9.68 -7.15
N ILE A 47 -5.14 10.76 -6.40
CA ILE A 47 -5.25 12.14 -6.91
C ILE A 47 -6.47 12.26 -7.82
N ASP A 48 -6.35 12.00 -9.11
CA ASP A 48 -7.46 11.98 -10.09
C ASP A 48 -7.48 10.72 -10.96
N LYS A 49 -6.72 9.69 -10.60
CA LYS A 49 -6.66 8.41 -11.31
C LYS A 49 -7.28 7.27 -10.51
N ARG A 50 -8.05 6.45 -11.20
CA ARG A 50 -8.69 5.27 -10.61
C ARG A 50 -7.68 4.14 -10.42
N ALA A 51 -7.79 3.45 -9.30
CA ALA A 51 -7.01 2.24 -9.00
C ALA A 51 -7.81 1.31 -8.10
N GLU A 52 -7.40 0.05 -8.04
CA GLU A 52 -7.94 -0.93 -7.11
C GLU A 52 -6.87 -1.25 -6.06
N LEU A 53 -7.23 -1.22 -4.79
CA LEU A 53 -6.34 -1.60 -3.69
C LEU A 53 -6.59 -3.03 -3.26
N LEU A 54 -5.50 -3.76 -3.02
CA LEU A 54 -5.51 -5.12 -2.47
C LEU A 54 -4.86 -5.07 -1.09
N ASP A 55 -5.61 -5.44 -0.04
CA ASP A 55 -5.10 -5.50 1.33
C ASP A 55 -4.95 -6.94 1.78
N THR A 56 -3.75 -7.30 2.21
CA THR A 56 -3.43 -8.62 2.76
C THR A 56 -3.51 -8.68 4.28
N GLY A 57 -3.77 -7.55 4.94
CA GLY A 57 -3.69 -7.42 6.40
C GLY A 57 -4.65 -8.32 7.18
N GLY A 58 -5.77 -8.72 6.58
CA GLY A 58 -6.71 -9.63 7.21
C GLY A 58 -6.29 -11.10 7.16
N LEU A 59 -5.35 -11.44 6.28
CA LEU A 59 -4.91 -12.81 6.06
C LEU A 59 -3.77 -13.24 6.99
N ASP A 60 -3.01 -12.29 7.51
CA ASP A 60 -1.88 -12.54 8.40
C ASP A 60 -2.23 -12.46 9.90
N LYS A 61 -3.50 -12.29 10.23
CA LYS A 61 -3.97 -12.32 11.62
C LYS A 61 -3.73 -13.69 12.23
N GLY A 62 -2.91 -13.72 13.28
CA GLY A 62 -2.61 -14.93 14.04
C GLY A 62 -1.50 -15.80 13.46
N SER A 63 -0.84 -15.38 12.37
CA SER A 63 0.36 -16.07 11.87
C SER A 63 1.61 -15.25 12.17
N GLU A 64 2.47 -15.77 13.04
CA GLU A 64 3.80 -15.23 13.30
C GLU A 64 4.87 -15.84 12.38
N LEU A 65 4.49 -16.87 11.59
CA LEU A 65 5.41 -17.58 10.72
C LEU A 65 5.62 -16.80 9.42
N PHE A 66 6.86 -16.42 9.18
CA PHE A 66 7.23 -15.66 7.99
C PHE A 66 6.94 -16.40 6.68
N ASP A 67 7.08 -17.72 6.64
CA ASP A 67 6.77 -18.53 5.46
C ASP A 67 5.33 -18.34 4.99
N LYS A 68 4.40 -18.20 5.92
CA LYS A 68 2.99 -17.96 5.60
C LYS A 68 2.75 -16.53 5.12
N ILE A 69 3.41 -15.56 5.71
CA ILE A 69 3.40 -14.18 5.26
C ILE A 69 3.94 -14.07 3.84
N LYS A 70 5.05 -14.76 3.55
CA LYS A 70 5.65 -14.83 2.22
C LYS A 70 4.68 -15.42 1.19
N GLU A 71 4.04 -16.53 1.51
CA GLU A 71 3.08 -17.19 0.62
C GLU A 71 1.92 -16.26 0.27
N MET A 72 1.31 -15.61 1.26
CA MET A 72 0.22 -14.67 1.06
C MET A 72 0.66 -13.44 0.28
N SER A 73 1.85 -12.93 0.58
CA SER A 73 2.43 -11.78 -0.10
C SER A 73 2.66 -12.05 -1.59
N LEU A 74 3.20 -13.21 -1.93
CA LEU A 74 3.41 -13.60 -3.31
C LEU A 74 2.09 -13.78 -4.06
N LYS A 75 1.07 -14.36 -3.44
CA LYS A 75 -0.26 -14.47 -4.06
C LYS A 75 -0.85 -13.10 -4.40
N ALA A 76 -0.76 -12.15 -3.49
CA ALA A 76 -1.24 -10.79 -3.73
C ALA A 76 -0.40 -10.09 -4.81
N ALA A 77 0.91 -10.26 -4.77
CA ALA A 77 1.84 -9.68 -5.73
C ALA A 77 1.59 -10.15 -7.17
N TYR A 78 1.26 -11.42 -7.36
CA TYR A 78 0.92 -11.96 -8.69
C TYR A 78 -0.33 -11.32 -9.27
N LYS A 79 -1.28 -10.93 -8.43
CA LYS A 79 -2.52 -10.27 -8.85
C LYS A 79 -2.36 -8.77 -9.07
N ALA A 80 -1.33 -8.18 -8.50
CA ALA A 80 -1.10 -6.74 -8.53
C ALA A 80 -0.30 -6.30 -9.75
N ASP A 81 -0.43 -5.03 -10.09
CA ASP A 81 0.42 -4.32 -11.05
C ASP A 81 1.48 -3.49 -10.35
N ILE A 82 1.14 -2.98 -9.18
CA ILE A 82 1.98 -2.14 -8.32
C ILE A 82 2.01 -2.76 -6.92
N ILE A 83 3.20 -2.83 -6.33
CA ILE A 83 3.40 -3.45 -5.02
C ILE A 83 3.99 -2.42 -4.06
N LEU A 84 3.33 -2.22 -2.92
CA LEU A 84 3.84 -1.45 -1.80
C LEU A 84 4.26 -2.43 -0.70
N TYR A 85 5.55 -2.58 -0.50
CA TYR A 85 6.09 -3.41 0.58
C TYR A 85 6.35 -2.54 1.80
N MET A 86 5.59 -2.77 2.88
CA MET A 86 5.70 -1.99 4.09
C MET A 86 6.58 -2.66 5.14
N VAL A 87 7.43 -1.85 5.74
CA VAL A 87 8.27 -2.24 6.88
C VAL A 87 8.11 -1.23 8.03
N ASP A 88 8.44 -1.66 9.23
CA ASP A 88 8.43 -0.82 10.42
C ASP A 88 9.76 -0.07 10.56
N GLY A 89 9.71 1.25 10.45
CA GLY A 89 10.89 2.09 10.57
C GLY A 89 11.51 2.15 11.96
N LYS A 90 10.80 1.68 12.99
CA LYS A 90 11.33 1.56 14.36
C LYS A 90 12.16 0.31 14.58
N GLY A 91 12.00 -0.69 13.69
CA GLY A 91 12.75 -1.91 13.72
C GLY A 91 14.04 -1.84 12.91
N ILE A 92 14.73 -2.96 12.86
CA ILE A 92 15.89 -3.17 11.99
C ILE A 92 15.46 -3.95 10.75
N PRO A 93 16.07 -3.67 9.57
CA PRO A 93 15.83 -4.48 8.38
C PRO A 93 16.18 -5.95 8.64
N GLU A 94 15.24 -6.83 8.40
CA GLU A 94 15.45 -8.28 8.55
C GLU A 94 15.80 -8.92 7.20
N ASP A 95 16.67 -9.92 7.22
CA ASP A 95 17.13 -10.58 6.00
C ASP A 95 15.99 -11.25 5.22
N GLU A 96 15.00 -11.80 5.93
CA GLU A 96 13.83 -12.41 5.30
C GLU A 96 13.01 -11.38 4.50
N ASP A 97 12.83 -10.16 5.01
CA ASP A 97 12.16 -9.08 4.30
C ASP A 97 12.94 -8.64 3.07
N LYS A 98 14.27 -8.53 3.19
CA LYS A 98 15.14 -8.18 2.06
C LYS A 98 15.05 -9.21 0.94
N LYS A 99 15.04 -10.49 1.27
CA LYS A 99 14.92 -11.58 0.30
C LYS A 99 13.56 -11.58 -0.39
N LEU A 100 12.49 -11.40 0.36
CA LEU A 100 11.14 -11.32 -0.20
C LEU A 100 11.00 -10.09 -1.10
N PHE A 101 11.50 -8.94 -0.67
CA PHE A 101 11.49 -7.73 -1.48
C PHE A 101 12.24 -7.92 -2.80
N TYR A 102 13.39 -8.57 -2.77
CA TYR A 102 14.16 -8.91 -3.96
C TYR A 102 13.37 -9.80 -4.93
N GLU A 103 12.69 -10.84 -4.41
CA GLU A 103 11.82 -11.69 -5.23
C GLU A 103 10.70 -10.88 -5.89
N LEU A 104 10.10 -9.95 -5.15
CA LEU A 104 9.03 -9.09 -5.68
C LEU A 104 9.53 -8.18 -6.80
N GLN A 105 10.72 -7.62 -6.66
CA GLN A 105 11.35 -6.80 -7.71
C GLN A 105 11.55 -7.60 -9.01
N ASN A 106 11.83 -8.89 -8.91
CA ASN A 106 12.05 -9.76 -10.05
C ASN A 106 10.76 -10.17 -10.79
N LEU A 107 9.60 -9.82 -10.28
CA LEU A 107 8.32 -10.07 -10.96
C LEU A 107 8.06 -9.15 -12.16
N GLY A 108 8.90 -8.13 -12.37
CA GLY A 108 8.74 -7.17 -13.45
C GLY A 108 7.61 -6.17 -13.24
N LYS A 109 7.19 -5.97 -12.00
CA LYS A 109 6.16 -5.01 -11.59
C LYS A 109 6.78 -3.80 -10.93
N ASP A 110 6.01 -2.71 -10.80
CA ASP A 110 6.43 -1.55 -10.05
C ASP A 110 6.37 -1.85 -8.55
N VAL A 111 7.50 -1.76 -7.86
CA VAL A 111 7.61 -2.07 -6.44
C VAL A 111 8.23 -0.91 -5.69
N ALA A 112 7.61 -0.48 -4.61
CA ALA A 112 8.17 0.51 -3.69
C ALA A 112 8.32 -0.08 -2.28
N LEU A 113 9.37 0.35 -1.59
CA LEU A 113 9.56 0.11 -0.17
C LEU A 113 8.97 1.27 0.63
N VAL A 114 8.00 0.98 1.47
CA VAL A 114 7.35 1.97 2.33
C VAL A 114 7.80 1.73 3.77
N VAL A 115 8.64 2.61 4.27
CA VAL A 115 9.15 2.58 5.64
C VAL A 115 8.24 3.44 6.50
N ASN A 116 7.33 2.79 7.23
CA ASN A 116 6.34 3.46 8.07
C ASN A 116 6.90 3.75 9.47
N LYS A 117 6.21 4.60 10.20
CA LYS A 117 6.54 5.01 11.56
C LYS A 117 7.79 5.91 11.66
N ILE A 118 8.08 6.62 10.59
CA ILE A 118 9.05 7.71 10.60
C ILE A 118 8.33 8.97 11.12
N ASP A 119 8.11 9.00 12.43
CA ASP A 119 7.16 9.91 13.08
C ASP A 119 7.70 11.34 13.26
N ASN A 120 9.00 11.51 13.13
CA ASN A 120 9.65 12.82 13.29
C ASN A 120 10.97 12.87 12.51
N ASP A 121 11.58 14.04 12.49
CA ASP A 121 12.82 14.27 11.73
C ASP A 121 14.02 13.49 12.28
N LYS A 122 14.06 13.19 13.56
CA LYS A 122 15.10 12.34 14.16
C LYS A 122 15.10 10.92 13.61
N MET A 123 13.93 10.44 13.22
CA MET A 123 13.79 9.08 12.68
C MET A 123 14.19 8.98 11.21
N LYS A 124 14.34 10.10 10.49
CA LYS A 124 14.78 10.09 9.09
C LYS A 124 16.13 9.39 8.90
N GLU A 125 17.01 9.45 9.87
CA GLU A 125 18.30 8.77 9.81
C GLU A 125 18.16 7.26 9.71
N LYS A 126 17.09 6.69 10.25
CA LYS A 126 16.80 5.25 10.15
C LYS A 126 16.54 4.78 8.73
N LEU A 127 16.13 5.66 7.83
CA LEU A 127 15.96 5.31 6.42
C LEU A 127 17.24 4.79 5.78
N TRP A 128 18.41 5.24 6.25
CA TRP A 128 19.70 4.77 5.75
C TRP A 128 19.85 3.26 5.87
N ASP A 129 19.34 2.67 6.94
CA ASP A 129 19.40 1.22 7.17
C ASP A 129 18.58 0.45 6.13
N PHE A 130 17.53 1.07 5.61
CA PHE A 130 16.62 0.45 4.64
C PHE A 130 17.09 0.58 3.18
N TYR A 131 18.12 1.36 2.89
CA TYR A 131 18.73 1.39 1.55
C TYR A 131 19.34 0.05 1.15
N GLU A 132 19.62 -0.83 2.10
CA GLU A 132 20.07 -2.19 1.85
C GLU A 132 19.05 -3.04 1.05
N PHE A 133 17.79 -2.62 1.00
CA PHE A 133 16.79 -3.27 0.13
C PHE A 133 17.06 -3.07 -1.36
N GLY A 134 17.92 -2.13 -1.74
CA GLY A 134 18.37 -1.98 -3.13
C GLY A 134 17.33 -1.41 -4.08
N THR A 135 16.57 -0.41 -3.64
CA THR A 135 15.60 0.30 -4.48
C THR A 135 15.74 1.81 -4.36
N ASP A 136 15.50 2.52 -5.47
CA ASP A 136 15.37 3.97 -5.47
C ASP A 136 13.96 4.42 -5.06
N ALA A 137 12.97 3.54 -5.19
CA ALA A 137 11.60 3.78 -4.77
C ALA A 137 11.43 3.43 -3.29
N ILE A 138 11.95 4.29 -2.42
CA ILE A 138 11.88 4.17 -0.97
C ILE A 138 11.22 5.41 -0.38
N PHE A 139 10.21 5.20 0.47
CA PHE A 139 9.42 6.27 1.08
C PHE A 139 9.37 6.10 2.58
N GLY A 140 9.97 7.03 3.31
CA GLY A 140 9.85 7.12 4.76
C GLY A 140 8.63 7.95 5.13
N ILE A 141 7.61 7.30 5.65
CA ILE A 141 6.33 7.93 5.96
C ILE A 141 5.92 7.71 7.42
N SER A 142 4.95 8.48 7.87
CA SER A 142 4.17 8.16 9.06
C SER A 142 2.69 8.29 8.72
N VAL A 143 1.99 7.16 8.65
CA VAL A 143 0.54 7.18 8.43
C VAL A 143 -0.16 7.81 9.62
N ALA A 144 0.27 7.47 10.85
CA ALA A 144 -0.33 7.97 12.08
C ALA A 144 -0.22 9.51 12.22
N HIS A 145 0.88 10.10 11.75
CA HIS A 145 1.16 11.52 11.84
C HIS A 145 1.04 12.27 10.51
N ASN A 146 0.52 11.62 9.49
CA ASN A 146 0.35 12.18 8.14
C ASN A 146 1.64 12.84 7.61
N ARG A 147 2.77 12.13 7.67
CA ARG A 147 4.07 12.64 7.22
C ARG A 147 4.50 11.96 5.92
N ASN A 148 4.88 12.78 4.94
CA ASN A 148 5.48 12.38 3.65
C ASN A 148 4.62 11.41 2.81
N THR A 149 3.34 11.30 3.10
CA THR A 149 2.42 10.47 2.32
C THR A 149 2.22 11.01 0.91
N SER A 150 2.39 12.32 0.70
CA SER A 150 2.27 12.95 -0.62
C SER A 150 3.30 12.42 -1.62
N ASP A 151 4.54 12.17 -1.20
CA ASP A 151 5.58 11.63 -2.09
C ASP A 151 5.22 10.23 -2.58
N LEU A 152 4.68 9.40 -1.69
CA LEU A 152 4.18 8.09 -2.06
C LEU A 152 3.01 8.18 -3.04
N MET A 153 2.09 9.12 -2.81
CA MET A 153 0.95 9.34 -3.70
C MET A 153 1.40 9.79 -5.09
N ASP A 154 2.38 10.68 -5.17
CA ASP A 154 2.94 11.14 -6.44
C ASP A 154 3.61 9.99 -7.20
N TRP A 155 4.32 9.13 -6.52
CA TRP A 155 4.92 7.95 -7.13
C TRP A 155 3.86 6.99 -7.66
N LEU A 156 2.83 6.69 -6.88
CA LEU A 156 1.70 5.87 -7.31
C LEU A 156 1.02 6.47 -8.55
N TYR A 157 0.77 7.77 -8.52
CA TYR A 157 0.17 8.49 -9.64
C TYR A 157 0.98 8.32 -10.91
N SER A 158 2.31 8.41 -10.83
CA SER A 158 3.20 8.25 -11.97
C SER A 158 3.16 6.85 -12.60
N LYS A 159 2.73 5.85 -11.84
CA LYS A 159 2.62 4.45 -12.30
C LYS A 159 1.23 4.10 -12.84
N LEU A 160 0.27 4.99 -12.68
CA LEU A 160 -1.08 4.80 -13.19
C LEU A 160 -1.22 5.45 -14.57
N PRO A 161 -1.94 4.80 -15.52
CA PRO A 161 -2.09 5.34 -16.87
C PRO A 161 -3.03 6.55 -16.91
N ASP A 162 -2.78 7.45 -17.86
CA ASP A 162 -3.64 8.62 -18.09
C ASP A 162 -5.07 8.24 -18.50
N SER A 163 -5.27 7.04 -19.04
CA SER A 163 -6.59 6.51 -19.38
C SER A 163 -7.48 6.30 -18.15
N ASP A 164 -6.91 6.23 -16.95
CA ASP A 164 -7.64 6.08 -15.69
C ASP A 164 -7.92 7.44 -15.00
N ILE A 165 -7.62 8.56 -15.65
CA ILE A 165 -7.98 9.90 -15.17
C ILE A 165 -9.50 10.06 -15.20
N ILE A 166 -10.05 10.58 -14.09
CA ILE A 166 -11.46 10.92 -13.99
C ILE A 166 -11.66 12.30 -14.60
N HIS A 167 -12.54 12.39 -15.61
CA HIS A 167 -12.91 13.65 -16.21
C HIS A 167 -14.13 14.26 -15.51
N GLU A 168 -14.18 15.59 -15.41
CA GLU A 168 -15.25 16.34 -14.71
C GLU A 168 -16.67 16.03 -15.20
N ASN A 169 -16.82 15.46 -16.39
CA ASN A 169 -18.11 15.08 -16.98
C ASN A 169 -18.49 13.62 -16.77
N GLU A 170 -17.64 12.83 -16.15
CA GLU A 170 -18.00 11.48 -15.70
C GLU A 170 -18.73 11.65 -14.37
N GLU A 171 -20.06 11.48 -14.40
CA GLU A 171 -20.78 11.25 -13.16
C GLU A 171 -20.13 10.06 -12.51
N ILE A 172 -19.53 10.25 -11.36
CA ILE A 172 -19.11 9.16 -10.50
C ILE A 172 -20.44 8.54 -10.10
N ASP A 173 -20.84 7.48 -10.78
CA ASP A 173 -22.02 6.72 -10.41
C ASP A 173 -21.86 6.37 -8.93
N GLU A 174 -22.83 6.76 -8.12
CA GLU A 174 -22.84 6.43 -6.70
C GLU A 174 -22.74 4.91 -6.48
N ASP A 175 -23.04 4.13 -7.52
CA ASP A 175 -22.94 2.68 -7.54
C ASP A 175 -21.51 2.16 -7.80
N ASP A 176 -20.58 2.99 -8.25
CA ASP A 176 -19.21 2.58 -8.59
C ASP A 176 -18.27 2.45 -7.40
N ASN A 177 -18.72 2.68 -6.20
CA ASN A 177 -17.96 2.50 -4.95
C ASN A 177 -16.54 3.12 -4.97
N PHE A 178 -16.35 4.23 -5.70
CA PHE A 178 -15.09 4.95 -5.71
C PHE A 178 -15.02 5.96 -4.58
N ASN A 179 -14.00 5.86 -3.76
CA ASN A 179 -13.68 6.88 -2.79
C ASN A 179 -12.63 7.82 -3.34
N ILE A 180 -12.99 9.08 -3.40
CA ILE A 180 -12.06 10.15 -3.73
C ILE A 180 -11.11 10.30 -2.55
N ILE A 181 -9.83 10.01 -2.79
CA ILE A 181 -8.78 10.39 -1.86
C ILE A 181 -8.46 11.84 -2.19
N GLU A 182 -9.10 12.75 -1.47
CA GLU A 182 -8.65 14.13 -1.52
C GLU A 182 -7.23 14.18 -1.00
N PRO A 183 -6.32 14.89 -1.71
CA PRO A 183 -5.06 15.23 -1.08
C PRO A 183 -5.42 15.98 0.19
N GLU A 184 -5.16 15.38 1.34
CA GLU A 184 -5.25 16.14 2.57
C GLU A 184 -4.24 17.28 2.43
N LEU A 185 -4.78 18.48 2.35
CA LEU A 185 -3.98 19.66 2.57
C LEU A 185 -3.36 19.46 3.95
N SER A 186 -2.09 19.18 3.96
CA SER A 186 -1.33 19.09 5.21
C SER A 186 -1.42 20.45 5.89
N ASP A 187 -2.18 20.50 6.92
CA ASP A 187 -2.09 21.61 7.87
C ASP A 187 -0.79 21.50 8.67
#